data_bb6dc8c8317bd7c2742dbe55ba85cae4
#
_entry.id   bb6dc8c8317bd7c2742dbe55ba85cae4
#
_cell.length_a   1.000
_cell.length_b   1.000
_cell.length_c   1.000
_cell.angle_alpha   90.00
_cell.angle_beta   90.00
_cell.angle_gamma   90.00
#
_symmetry.space_group_name_H-M   'P 1'
#
loop_
_entity.id
_entity.type
_entity.pdbx_description
1 polymer ?
#
loop_
_entity_poly.entity_id
_entity_poly.type
_entity_poly.pdbx_seq_one_letter_code
_entity_poly.pdbx_strand_id
1 'polypeptide(L)'
;MKIMHTSDWHLGKRLGEFSRLEEQKEVLDEICSISDLEKVQMVLIAGDLFDSYNPSVEAMELFYQTLKRLSDEGKRAVIAIAGNHDMPERIEAPNPLAKECGIILSGLPHSIASPFYLSSGLRITDSGPDRKSVV
;
A
#
# COMPACT_ATOMS: atom_id res chain seq x y z
N MET A 1 1.66 1.33 -19.55
CA MET A 1 1.27 1.58 -18.15
C MET A 1 2.49 1.91 -17.32
N LYS A 2 2.45 2.98 -16.51
CA LYS A 2 3.55 3.37 -15.64
C LYS A 2 3.28 2.88 -14.22
N ILE A 3 4.19 2.10 -13.67
CA ILE A 3 4.07 1.48 -12.34
C ILE A 3 5.19 2.02 -11.46
N MET A 4 4.86 2.41 -10.23
CA MET A 4 5.82 2.67 -9.18
C MET A 4 5.93 1.45 -8.27
N HIS A 5 7.14 1.03 -7.97
CA HIS A 5 7.42 -0.03 -7.01
C HIS A 5 8.24 0.53 -5.85
N THR A 6 7.79 0.28 -4.64
CA THR A 6 8.48 0.67 -3.39
C THR A 6 8.33 -0.46 -2.37
N SER A 7 9.20 -0.51 -1.36
CA SER A 7 9.18 -1.53 -0.32
C SER A 7 9.85 -1.04 0.96
N ASP A 8 9.77 -1.83 2.02
CA ASP A 8 10.56 -1.65 3.23
C ASP A 8 10.37 -0.27 3.88
N TRP A 9 9.12 0.15 4.04
CA TRP A 9 8.81 1.43 4.66
C TRP A 9 9.14 1.47 6.15
N HIS A 10 9.00 0.34 6.84
CA HIS A 10 9.28 0.19 8.28
C HIS A 10 8.69 1.35 9.11
N LEU A 11 7.43 1.68 8.87
CA LEU A 11 6.77 2.80 9.55
C LEU A 11 6.76 2.60 11.06
N GLY A 12 7.07 3.67 11.78
CA GLY A 12 7.20 3.65 13.23
C GLY A 12 8.58 3.26 13.73
N LYS A 13 9.58 3.10 12.84
CA LYS A 13 10.96 2.83 13.23
C LYS A 13 11.49 3.91 14.15
N ARG A 14 12.26 3.48 15.15
CA ARG A 14 12.88 4.35 16.14
C ARG A 14 14.41 4.17 16.12
N LEU A 15 15.13 5.23 16.47
CA LEU A 15 16.53 5.19 16.81
C LEU A 15 16.67 5.46 18.31
N GLY A 16 16.73 4.38 19.11
CA GLY A 16 16.65 4.50 20.56
C GLY A 16 15.31 5.11 20.99
N GLU A 17 15.35 6.26 21.66
CA GLU A 17 14.17 6.99 22.10
C GLU A 17 13.58 7.92 21.03
N PHE A 18 14.31 8.16 19.93
CA PHE A 18 13.87 9.08 18.88
C PHE A 18 12.98 8.38 17.85
N SER A 19 11.78 8.96 17.65
CA SER A 19 10.89 8.54 16.57
C SER A 19 11.41 9.10 15.25
N ARG A 20 11.39 8.28 14.20
CA ARG A 20 11.69 8.71 12.82
C ARG A 20 10.45 8.99 11.99
N LEU A 21 9.29 9.05 12.62
CA LEU A 21 8.02 9.11 11.91
C LEU A 21 7.88 10.38 11.04
N GLU A 22 8.42 11.52 11.52
CA GLU A 22 8.40 12.77 10.74
C GLU A 22 9.26 12.65 9.47
N GLU A 23 10.46 12.07 9.58
CA GLU A 23 11.31 11.81 8.41
C GLU A 23 10.62 10.85 7.42
N GLN A 24 9.97 9.81 7.95
CA GLN A 24 9.24 8.86 7.14
C GLN A 24 8.06 9.50 6.42
N LYS A 25 7.36 10.42 7.08
CA LYS A 25 6.30 11.22 6.48
C LYS A 25 6.81 12.06 5.30
N GLU A 26 7.95 12.73 5.47
CA GLU A 26 8.55 13.54 4.40
C GLU A 26 8.89 12.67 3.17
N VAL A 27 9.48 11.49 3.39
CA VAL A 27 9.78 10.55 2.30
C VAL A 27 8.51 10.06 1.60
N LEU A 28 7.45 9.74 2.37
CA LEU A 28 6.18 9.30 1.78
C LEU A 28 5.48 10.43 1.01
N ASP A 29 5.60 11.66 1.48
CA ASP A 29 5.11 12.84 0.76
C ASP A 29 5.84 13.03 -0.57
N GLU A 30 7.15 12.77 -0.62
CA GLU A 30 7.93 12.77 -1.85
C GLU A 30 7.49 11.66 -2.81
N ILE A 31 7.28 10.43 -2.31
CA ILE A 31 6.77 9.30 -3.10
C ILE A 31 5.42 9.66 -3.73
N CYS A 32 4.50 10.25 -2.97
CA CYS A 32 3.22 10.72 -3.49
C CYS A 32 3.40 11.76 -4.59
N SER A 33 4.27 12.74 -4.37
CA SER A 33 4.54 13.82 -5.32
C SER A 33 5.15 13.30 -6.63
N ILE A 34 6.09 12.36 -6.55
CA ILE A 34 6.66 11.68 -7.72
C ILE A 34 5.57 10.91 -8.47
N SER A 35 4.70 10.20 -7.73
CA SER A 35 3.60 9.44 -8.35
C SER A 35 2.68 10.34 -9.18
N ASP A 36 2.39 11.53 -8.68
CA ASP A 36 1.54 12.51 -9.36
C ASP A 36 2.26 13.13 -10.56
N LEU A 37 3.49 13.59 -10.38
CA LEU A 37 4.31 14.20 -11.42
C LEU A 37 4.54 13.26 -12.60
N GLU A 38 4.86 12.00 -12.30
CA GLU A 38 5.13 10.97 -13.29
C GLU A 38 3.86 10.33 -13.86
N LYS A 39 2.68 10.71 -13.38
CA LYS A 39 1.39 10.15 -13.80
C LYS A 39 1.37 8.63 -13.69
N VAL A 40 1.82 8.13 -12.54
CA VAL A 40 1.84 6.71 -12.22
C VAL A 40 0.39 6.18 -12.20
N GLN A 41 0.16 5.02 -12.79
CA GLN A 41 -1.16 4.41 -12.87
C GLN A 41 -1.37 3.30 -11.83
N MET A 42 -0.29 2.75 -11.31
CA MET A 42 -0.32 1.71 -10.27
C MET A 42 0.87 1.88 -9.34
N VAL A 43 0.65 1.69 -8.04
CA VAL A 43 1.70 1.65 -7.02
C VAL A 43 1.71 0.27 -6.38
N LEU A 44 2.88 -0.35 -6.35
CA LEU A 44 3.13 -1.62 -5.67
C LEU A 44 4.01 -1.36 -4.44
N ILE A 45 3.55 -1.76 -3.27
CA ILE A 45 4.28 -1.65 -2.01
C ILE A 45 4.57 -3.07 -1.52
N ALA A 46 5.83 -3.48 -1.62
CA ALA A 46 6.24 -4.87 -1.48
C ALA A 46 6.88 -5.16 -0.12
N GLY A 47 6.07 -5.29 0.90
CA GLY A 47 6.46 -5.81 2.21
C GLY A 47 7.10 -4.82 3.17
N ASP A 48 7.18 -5.25 4.41
CA ASP A 48 7.74 -4.52 5.56
C ASP A 48 7.18 -3.09 5.66
N LEU A 49 5.86 -3.03 5.72
CA LEU A 49 5.09 -1.79 5.78
C LEU A 49 5.32 -1.09 7.12
N PHE A 50 5.33 -1.89 8.20
CA PHE A 50 5.60 -1.44 9.56
C PHE A 50 6.89 -2.04 10.11
N ASP A 51 7.50 -1.36 11.08
CA ASP A 51 8.73 -1.84 11.73
C ASP A 51 8.46 -2.96 12.75
N SER A 52 7.23 -3.12 13.20
CA SER A 52 6.83 -4.14 14.16
C SER A 52 5.42 -4.68 13.92
N TYR A 53 5.14 -5.88 14.45
CA TYR A 53 3.81 -6.50 14.42
C TYR A 53 2.72 -5.67 15.09
N ASN A 54 3.10 -4.81 16.03
CA ASN A 54 2.17 -3.93 16.73
C ASN A 54 2.58 -2.45 16.56
N PRO A 55 2.32 -1.87 15.38
CA PRO A 55 2.66 -0.49 15.11
C PRO A 55 1.86 0.48 15.97
N SER A 56 2.42 1.66 16.21
CA SER A 56 1.70 2.73 16.91
C SER A 56 0.52 3.25 16.06
N VAL A 57 -0.42 3.90 16.73
CA VAL A 57 -1.59 4.49 16.05
C VAL A 57 -1.13 5.52 15.01
N GLU A 58 -0.14 6.33 15.34
CA GLU A 58 0.41 7.36 14.47
C GLU A 58 1.05 6.75 13.22
N ALA A 59 1.75 5.61 13.35
CA ALA A 59 2.32 4.89 12.21
C ALA A 59 1.21 4.33 11.31
N MET A 60 0.14 3.79 11.89
CA MET A 60 -1.01 3.31 11.13
C MET A 60 -1.75 4.44 10.42
N GLU A 61 -1.96 5.56 11.09
CA GLU A 61 -2.57 6.74 10.48
C GLU A 61 -1.76 7.24 9.29
N LEU A 62 -0.44 7.38 9.44
CA LEU A 62 0.44 7.76 8.35
C LEU A 62 0.34 6.80 7.18
N PHE A 63 0.32 5.50 7.43
CA PHE A 63 0.16 4.47 6.41
C PHE A 63 -1.14 4.67 5.61
N TYR A 64 -2.29 4.72 6.29
CA TYR A 64 -3.58 4.83 5.62
C TYR A 64 -3.76 6.17 4.89
N GLN A 65 -3.28 7.26 5.46
CA GLN A 65 -3.29 8.58 4.81
C GLN A 65 -2.47 8.56 3.52
N THR A 66 -1.29 7.92 3.56
CA THR A 66 -0.42 7.77 2.39
C THR A 66 -1.08 6.93 1.31
N LEU A 67 -1.66 5.77 1.67
CA LEU A 67 -2.37 4.92 0.71
C LEU A 67 -3.54 5.67 0.04
N LYS A 68 -4.30 6.41 0.83
CA LYS A 68 -5.42 7.21 0.32
C LYS A 68 -4.93 8.27 -0.67
N ARG A 69 -3.85 8.98 -0.35
CA ARG A 69 -3.26 9.97 -1.25
C ARG A 69 -2.71 9.33 -2.51
N LEU A 70 -2.00 8.20 -2.39
CA LEU A 70 -1.49 7.45 -3.53
C LEU A 70 -2.61 6.95 -4.45
N SER A 71 -3.79 6.65 -3.92
CA SER A 71 -4.91 6.16 -4.72
C SER A 71 -5.54 7.23 -5.63
N ASP A 72 -5.22 8.50 -5.42
CA ASP A 72 -5.78 9.63 -6.19
C ASP A 72 -7.31 9.51 -6.36
N GLU A 73 -8.01 9.46 -5.24
CA GLU A 73 -9.48 9.29 -5.21
C GLU A 73 -9.98 8.03 -5.94
N GLY A 74 -9.19 6.96 -5.94
CA GLY A 74 -9.51 5.71 -6.59
C GLY A 74 -9.20 5.67 -8.09
N LYS A 75 -8.49 6.64 -8.63
CA LYS A 75 -8.05 6.65 -10.04
C LYS A 75 -6.78 5.83 -10.26
N ARG A 76 -5.98 5.66 -9.21
CA ARG A 76 -4.71 4.92 -9.22
C ARG A 76 -4.85 3.67 -8.38
N ALA A 77 -4.44 2.52 -8.92
CA ALA A 77 -4.39 1.29 -8.16
C ALA A 77 -3.24 1.34 -7.15
N VAL A 78 -3.51 0.97 -5.91
CA VAL A 78 -2.48 0.81 -4.87
C VAL A 78 -2.58 -0.61 -4.33
N ILE A 79 -1.48 -1.35 -4.42
CA ILE A 79 -1.41 -2.73 -3.93
C ILE A 79 -0.29 -2.78 -2.90
N ALA A 80 -0.62 -3.12 -1.66
CA ALA A 80 0.35 -3.31 -0.60
C ALA A 80 0.33 -4.76 -0.13
N ILE A 81 1.51 -5.35 -0.02
CA ILE A 81 1.72 -6.73 0.40
C ILE A 81 2.44 -6.71 1.74
N ALA A 82 1.99 -7.52 2.70
CA ALA A 82 2.67 -7.66 3.98
C ALA A 82 4.05 -8.32 3.81
N GLY A 83 5.02 -7.85 4.57
CA GLY A 83 6.34 -8.46 4.72
C GLY A 83 6.43 -9.30 5.99
N ASN A 84 7.65 -9.72 6.32
CA ASN A 84 7.88 -10.54 7.51
C ASN A 84 7.82 -9.77 8.84
N HIS A 85 7.88 -8.44 8.79
CA HIS A 85 7.67 -7.56 9.95
C HIS A 85 6.20 -7.18 10.16
N ASP A 86 5.32 -7.51 9.23
CA ASP A 86 3.91 -7.15 9.27
C ASP A 86 3.05 -8.28 9.84
N MET A 87 1.94 -7.93 10.47
CA MET A 87 0.91 -8.87 10.89
C MET A 87 -0.13 -9.00 9.78
N PRO A 88 -0.20 -10.14 9.05
CA PRO A 88 -1.04 -10.27 7.86
C PRO A 88 -2.50 -9.90 8.07
N GLU A 89 -3.11 -10.38 9.15
CA GLU A 89 -4.52 -10.15 9.46
C GLU A 89 -4.81 -8.66 9.72
N ARG A 90 -3.85 -7.95 10.30
CA ARG A 90 -3.95 -6.51 10.54
C ARG A 90 -3.89 -5.73 9.23
N ILE A 91 -3.01 -6.16 8.32
CA ILE A 91 -2.88 -5.51 7.00
C ILE A 91 -4.17 -5.70 6.19
N GLU A 92 -4.77 -6.87 6.22
CA GLU A 92 -6.00 -7.17 5.45
C GLU A 92 -7.28 -6.59 6.07
N ALA A 93 -7.29 -6.33 7.37
CA ALA A 93 -8.51 -5.88 8.08
C ALA A 93 -9.23 -4.69 7.42
N PRO A 94 -8.57 -3.66 6.87
CA PRO A 94 -9.24 -2.53 6.23
C PRO A 94 -9.76 -2.80 4.81
N ASN A 95 -9.51 -3.98 4.23
CA ASN A 95 -9.87 -4.28 2.84
C ASN A 95 -11.31 -3.94 2.45
N PRO A 96 -12.35 -4.17 3.28
CA PRO A 96 -13.72 -3.82 2.91
C PRO A 96 -13.91 -2.34 2.56
N LEU A 97 -13.14 -1.45 3.21
CA LEU A 97 -13.16 -0.01 2.94
C LEU A 97 -12.10 0.39 1.90
N ALA A 98 -10.93 -0.24 1.95
CA ALA A 98 -9.79 0.07 1.09
C ALA A 98 -10.10 -0.18 -0.39
N LYS A 99 -10.80 -1.26 -0.71
CA LYS A 99 -11.17 -1.63 -2.08
C LYS A 99 -12.02 -0.56 -2.77
N GLU A 100 -12.89 0.12 -2.06
CA GLU A 100 -13.70 1.22 -2.60
C GLU A 100 -12.84 2.41 -3.04
N CYS A 101 -11.65 2.54 -2.46
CA CYS A 101 -10.67 3.56 -2.80
C CYS A 101 -9.62 3.10 -3.83
N GLY A 102 -9.79 1.93 -4.42
CA GLY A 102 -8.81 1.37 -5.35
C GLY A 102 -7.54 0.80 -4.69
N ILE A 103 -7.64 0.44 -3.42
CA ILE A 103 -6.53 -0.06 -2.60
C ILE A 103 -6.76 -1.54 -2.29
N ILE A 104 -5.75 -2.36 -2.55
CA ILE A 104 -5.71 -3.78 -2.17
C ILE A 104 -4.62 -3.99 -1.13
N LEU A 105 -4.99 -4.63 -0.04
CA LEU A 105 -4.08 -5.02 1.04
C LEU A 105 -4.03 -6.54 1.09
N SER A 106 -2.85 -7.13 0.88
CA SER A 106 -2.64 -8.57 0.90
C SER A 106 -1.69 -8.96 2.03
N GLY A 107 -2.17 -9.76 2.95
CA GLY A 107 -1.40 -10.20 4.12
C GLY A 107 -0.72 -11.54 3.91
N LEU A 108 -1.39 -12.48 3.28
CA LEU A 108 -0.91 -13.86 3.15
C LEU A 108 -0.45 -14.17 1.73
N PRO A 109 0.60 -15.02 1.59
CA PRO A 109 0.97 -15.58 0.29
C PRO A 109 -0.23 -16.31 -0.34
N HIS A 110 -0.34 -16.23 -1.66
CA HIS A 110 -1.44 -16.81 -2.42
C HIS A 110 -2.83 -16.24 -2.11
N SER A 111 -2.91 -15.09 -1.46
CA SER A 111 -4.17 -14.36 -1.32
C SER A 111 -4.74 -13.98 -2.69
N ILE A 112 -6.05 -14.12 -2.83
CA ILE A 112 -6.76 -13.80 -4.06
C ILE A 112 -7.47 -12.47 -3.87
N ALA A 113 -7.12 -11.48 -4.68
CA ALA A 113 -7.85 -10.22 -4.72
C ALA A 113 -9.09 -10.34 -5.61
N SER A 114 -10.26 -9.97 -5.09
CA SER A 114 -11.45 -9.91 -5.92
C SER A 114 -11.32 -8.82 -6.99
N PRO A 115 -11.77 -9.08 -8.22
CA PRO A 115 -11.77 -8.06 -9.27
C PRO A 115 -12.51 -6.80 -8.85
N PHE A 116 -11.99 -5.63 -9.19
CA PHE A 116 -12.68 -4.37 -8.99
C PHE A 116 -12.32 -3.36 -10.09
N TYR A 117 -13.15 -2.32 -10.22
CA TYR A 117 -12.91 -1.24 -11.16
C TYR A 117 -12.46 0.01 -10.43
N LEU A 118 -11.44 0.66 -10.95
CA LEU A 118 -11.06 1.99 -10.53
C LEU A 118 -12.01 3.04 -11.10
N SER A 119 -12.09 4.19 -10.47
CA SER A 119 -12.86 5.34 -10.97
C SER A 119 -12.35 5.84 -12.33
N SER A 120 -11.09 5.53 -12.66
CA SER A 120 -10.49 5.75 -13.98
C SER A 120 -10.97 4.79 -15.06
N GLY A 121 -11.80 3.79 -14.73
CA GLY A 121 -12.23 2.72 -15.63
C GLY A 121 -11.24 1.57 -15.78
N LEU A 122 -10.07 1.64 -15.15
CA LEU A 122 -9.11 0.54 -15.13
C LEU A 122 -9.70 -0.63 -14.32
N ARG A 123 -9.69 -1.81 -14.91
CA ARG A 123 -10.12 -3.03 -14.24
C ARG A 123 -8.92 -3.75 -13.66
N ILE A 124 -8.97 -4.03 -12.37
CA ILE A 124 -8.04 -4.95 -11.72
C ILE A 124 -8.73 -6.30 -11.60
N THR A 125 -8.15 -7.31 -12.24
CA THR A 125 -8.65 -8.67 -12.19
C THR A 125 -7.62 -9.55 -11.55
N ASP A 126 -8.06 -10.38 -10.63
CA ASP A 126 -7.25 -11.50 -10.18
C ASP A 126 -7.34 -12.62 -11.23
N SER A 127 -6.21 -13.12 -11.58
CA SER A 127 -6.08 -14.32 -12.40
C SER A 127 -5.63 -15.47 -11.52
N GLY A 128 -6.36 -15.91 -10.55
CA GLY A 128 -6.14 -17.08 -9.69
C GLY A 128 -4.77 -17.80 -9.76
N PRO A 129 -4.49 -18.79 -8.94
CA PRO A 129 -3.14 -19.34 -8.77
C PRO A 129 -2.51 -19.93 -10.05
N ASP A 130 -3.28 -20.12 -11.10
CA ASP A 130 -2.81 -20.70 -12.36
C ASP A 130 -2.60 -19.68 -13.49
N ARG A 131 -2.72 -18.39 -13.25
CA ARG A 131 -2.65 -17.40 -14.33
C ARG A 131 -1.75 -16.22 -14.04
N LYS A 132 -0.87 -16.04 -14.98
CA LYS A 132 0.31 -15.20 -15.03
C LYS A 132 0.01 -13.74 -15.37
N SER A 133 -0.98 -13.08 -14.83
CA SER A 133 -1.03 -11.64 -15.01
C SER A 133 -2.04 -10.93 -14.13
N VAL A 134 -1.56 -9.99 -13.39
CA VAL A 134 -2.30 -8.86 -12.92
C VAL A 134 -2.27 -7.83 -14.05
N VAL A 135 -3.38 -7.57 -14.62
CA VAL A 135 -3.55 -6.45 -15.56
C VAL A 135 -4.83 -5.74 -15.22
#